data_0b2fe2f2527a915b223c5aec61fc0bb8
#
_entry.id   0b2fe2f2527a915b223c5aec61fc0bb8
#
_cell.length_a   1.000
_cell.length_b   1.000
_cell.length_c   1.000
_cell.angle_alpha   90.00
_cell.angle_beta   90.00
_cell.angle_gamma   90.00
#
_symmetry.space_group_name_H-M   'P 1'
#
loop_
_entity.id
_entity.type
_entity.pdbx_description
1 polymer ?
#
loop_
_entity_poly.entity_id
_entity_poly.type
_entity_poly.pdbx_seq_one_letter_code
_entity_poly.pdbx_strand_id
1 'polypeptide(L)' 'MQELGGTKQAIFEAAVNLFARDNYHHVSVRQIAKTVGIMASSIYNHYASKEAILLDIYDYFDTN' A
#
# COMPACT_ATOMS: atom_id res chain seq x y z
N MET A 1 1.90 -16.90 -16.18
CA MET A 1 2.40 -16.83 -15.22
C MET A 1 1.69 -16.20 -14.21
N GLN A 2 1.87 -16.28 -13.26
CA GLN A 2 1.16 -15.80 -12.37
C GLN A 2 1.71 -14.68 -11.87
N GLU A 3 1.09 -13.81 -11.48
CA GLU A 3 1.59 -12.80 -10.99
C GLU A 3 1.81 -12.87 -9.64
N LEU A 4 2.94 -12.84 -9.24
CA LEU A 4 3.23 -12.91 -7.94
C LEU A 4 2.98 -11.60 -7.35
N GLY A 5 2.04 -11.33 -6.75
CA GLY A 5 1.79 -10.08 -6.12
C GLY A 5 0.66 -9.30 -6.70
N GLY A 6 0.65 -9.13 -7.93
CA GLY A 6 -0.40 -8.39 -8.58
C GLY A 6 -0.63 -7.01 -8.00
N THR A 7 -1.88 -6.57 -8.01
CA THR A 7 -2.24 -5.22 -7.58
C THR A 7 -2.00 -5.00 -6.08
N LYS A 8 -2.31 -5.98 -5.27
CA LYS A 8 -2.12 -5.82 -3.82
C LYS A 8 -0.65 -5.64 -3.48
N GLN A 9 0.20 -6.39 -4.15
CA GLN A 9 1.65 -6.28 -3.94
C GLN A 9 2.13 -4.89 -4.37
N ALA A 10 1.62 -4.39 -5.48
CA ALA A 10 2.02 -3.06 -5.96
C ALA A 10 1.60 -1.98 -4.98
N ILE A 11 0.42 -2.09 -4.37
CA ILE A 11 -0.05 -1.16 -3.37
C ILE A 11 0.86 -1.22 -2.15
N PHE A 12 1.19 -2.42 -1.70
CA PHE A 12 2.05 -2.61 -0.53
C PHE A 12 3.40 -1.94 -0.76
N GLU A 13 4.02 -2.18 -1.90
CA GLU A 13 5.34 -1.63 -2.20
C GLU A 13 5.31 -0.11 -2.33
N ALA A 14 4.28 0.42 -2.96
CA ALA A 14 4.14 1.87 -3.09
C ALA A 14 3.96 2.50 -1.71
N ALA A 15 3.18 1.87 -0.85
CA ALA A 15 2.94 2.39 0.49
C ALA A 15 4.22 2.39 1.32
N VAL A 16 4.99 1.31 1.26
CA VAL A 16 6.26 1.23 2.00
C VAL A 16 7.16 2.40 1.59
N ASN A 17 7.29 2.62 0.29
CA ASN A 17 8.16 3.67 -0.21
C ASN A 17 7.66 5.06 0.16
N LEU A 18 6.36 5.30 0.04
CA LEU A 18 5.81 6.61 0.34
C LEU A 18 5.84 6.91 1.83
N PHE A 19 5.52 5.93 2.67
CA PHE A 19 5.54 6.14 4.11
C PHE A 19 6.96 6.42 4.60
N ALA A 20 7.95 5.76 3.99
CA ALA A 20 9.34 5.98 4.37
C ALA A 20 9.84 7.35 3.90
N ARG A 21 9.39 7.78 2.72
CA ARG A 21 9.90 9.03 2.17
C ARG A 21 9.21 10.26 2.76
N ASP A 22 7.86 10.18 2.87
CA ASP A 22 7.09 11.37 3.18
C ASP A 22 6.39 11.36 4.52
N ASN A 23 6.63 10.36 5.34
CA ASN A 23 5.98 10.26 6.63
C ASN A 23 4.55 9.76 6.45
N TYR A 24 4.15 8.83 7.28
CA TYR A 24 2.85 8.18 7.21
C TYR A 24 1.71 9.18 7.22
N HIS A 25 1.77 10.18 8.08
CA HIS A 25 0.67 11.12 8.23
C HIS A 25 0.47 12.02 7.02
N HIS A 26 1.50 12.16 6.19
CA HIS A 26 1.41 13.03 5.03
C HIS A 26 1.06 12.26 3.76
N VAL A 27 0.93 10.95 3.84
CA VAL A 27 0.60 10.13 2.68
C VAL A 27 -0.87 9.78 2.73
N SER A 28 -1.57 9.90 1.60
CA SER A 28 -2.97 9.55 1.50
C SER A 28 -3.16 8.31 0.64
N VAL A 29 -4.30 7.65 0.78
CA VAL A 29 -4.64 6.51 -0.07
C VAL A 29 -4.68 6.94 -1.53
N ARG A 30 -5.15 8.16 -1.80
CA ARG A 30 -5.21 8.68 -3.15
C ARG A 30 -3.81 8.80 -3.75
N GLN A 31 -2.83 9.22 -2.95
CA GLN A 31 -1.47 9.35 -3.41
C GLN A 31 -0.87 7.99 -3.73
N ILE A 32 -1.17 6.99 -2.91
CA ILE A 32 -0.72 5.63 -3.14
C ILE A 32 -1.33 5.12 -4.45
N ALA A 33 -2.62 5.35 -4.65
CA ALA A 33 -3.30 4.93 -5.86
C ALA A 33 -2.67 5.55 -7.10
N LYS A 34 -2.36 6.84 -7.03
CA LYS A 34 -1.75 7.55 -8.14
C LYS A 34 -0.39 6.95 -8.46
N THR A 35 0.39 6.60 -7.44
CA THR A 35 1.71 6.03 -7.63
C THR A 35 1.62 4.66 -8.32
N VAL A 36 0.62 3.86 -7.96
CA VAL A 36 0.43 2.55 -8.54
C VAL A 36 -0.20 2.65 -9.94
N GLY A 37 -0.93 3.72 -10.20
CA GLY A 37 -1.62 3.91 -11.47
C GLY A 37 -3.03 3.32 -11.47
N ILE A 38 -3.68 3.33 -10.32
CA ILE A 38 -5.03 2.81 -10.19
C ILE A 38 -5.90 3.84 -9.48
N MET A 39 -7.19 3.59 -9.38
CA MET A 39 -8.08 4.48 -8.67
C MET A 39 -8.07 4.14 -7.19
N ALA A 40 -8.35 5.11 -6.36
CA ALA A 40 -8.40 4.90 -4.91
C ALA A 40 -9.40 3.81 -4.53
N SER A 41 -10.51 3.72 -5.28
CA SER A 41 -11.50 2.68 -5.01
C SER A 41 -10.91 1.29 -5.17
N SER A 42 -9.93 1.14 -6.06
CA SER A 42 -9.28 -0.14 -6.24
C SER A 42 -8.44 -0.52 -5.03
N ILE A 43 -7.86 0.46 -4.36
CA ILE A 43 -7.11 0.20 -3.14
C ILE A 43 -8.04 -0.38 -2.08
N TYR A 44 -9.25 0.21 -1.96
CA TYR A 44 -10.19 -0.22 -0.94
C TYR A 44 -10.74 -1.63 -1.20
N ASN A 45 -10.50 -2.20 -2.37
CA ASN A 45 -10.83 -3.60 -2.61
C ASN A 45 -9.81 -4.52 -1.94
N HIS A 46 -8.65 -4.00 -1.58
CA HIS A 46 -7.58 -4.81 -0.99
C HIS A 46 -7.32 -4.44 0.47
N TYR A 47 -7.47 -3.18 0.82
CA TYR A 47 -7.20 -2.69 2.18
C TYR A 47 -8.33 -1.76 2.60
N ALA A 48 -8.82 -1.93 3.79
CA ALA A 48 -9.95 -1.13 4.29
C ALA A 48 -9.59 0.33 4.52
N SER A 49 -8.33 0.61 4.81
CA SER A 49 -7.92 1.98 5.14
C SER A 49 -6.42 2.09 5.01
N LYS A 50 -5.91 3.31 5.15
CA LYS A 50 -4.47 3.55 5.18
C LYS A 50 -3.83 2.81 6.36
N GLU A 51 -4.53 2.79 7.50
CA GLU A 51 -4.03 2.10 8.67
C GLU A 51 -3.92 0.59 8.42
N ALA A 52 -4.85 0.03 7.66
CA ALA A 52 -4.78 -1.39 7.33
C ALA A 52 -3.53 -1.72 6.52
N ILE A 53 -3.13 -0.81 5.64
CA ILE A 53 -1.90 -0.99 4.87
C ILE A 53 -0.70 -0.97 5.81
N LEU A 54 -0.68 -0.01 6.74
CA LEU A 54 0.42 0.11 7.67
C LEU A 54 0.52 -1.13 8.57
N LEU A 55 -0.60 -1.66 9.02
CA LEU A 55 -0.60 -2.86 9.85
C LEU A 55 -0.07 -4.07 9.07
N ASP A 56 -0.38 -4.16 7.79
CA ASP A 56 0.12 -5.23 6.95
C ASP A 56 1.64 -5.11 6.79
N ILE A 57 2.15 -3.90 6.68
CA ILE A 57 3.59 -3.65 6.59
C ILE A 57 4.27 -4.09 7.89
N TYR A 58 3.73 -3.71 9.04
CA TYR A 58 4.29 -4.09 10.32
C TYR A 58 4.27 -5.61 10.46
N ASP A 59 3.18 -6.25 10.07
CA ASP A 59 3.06 -7.68 10.19
C ASP A 59 4.09 -8.39 9.33
N TYR A 60 4.31 -7.89 8.12
CA TYR A 60 5.27 -8.48 7.22
C TYR A 60 6.70 -8.41 7.78
N PHE A 61 7.11 -7.23 8.24
CA PHE A 61 8.46 -7.06 8.73
C PHE A 61 8.66 -7.64 10.14
N ASP A 62 7.59 -7.75 10.90
CA ASP A 62 7.69 -8.29 12.24
C ASP A 62 7.90 -9.79 12.23
N THR A 63 7.38 -10.50 11.27
CA THR A 63 7.53 -11.92 11.21
C THR A 63 8.85 -12.35 10.59
N ASN A 64 9.57 -11.41 10.06
CA ASN A 64 10.85 -11.70 9.49
C ASN A 64 11.98 -11.21 10.35
#